data_92cb16a0adcfea8463060f89971b7822
#
_entry.id   92cb16a0adcfea8463060f89971b7822
#
_cell.length_a   1.000
_cell.length_b   1.000
_cell.length_c   1.000
_cell.angle_alpha   90.00
_cell.angle_beta   90.00
_cell.angle_gamma   90.00
#
_symmetry.space_group_name_H-M   'P 1'
#
loop_
_entity.id
_entity.type
_entity.pdbx_description
1 polymer ?
#
loop_
_entity_poly.entity_id
_entity_poly.type
_entity_poly.pdbx_seq_one_letter_code
_entity_poly.pdbx_strand_id
1 'polypeptide(L)'
;TNAQAKAAMSRRDNKASKLRVELTDPRKSNYFYEEALKTLRTNIQFAGADIKTILVTSCFPNEGKSDVVFQLAKEMGMTGKKTVLLDADIRKSVLVQRYLVDSDVKGLSQYLSGQAPVRDILYGTNYENMDVIFAGPMAPNPSELLNGKVFAKLMIELKQRYDYVLIDT
;
A
#
# COMPACT_ATOMS: atom_id res chain seq x y z
N THR A 1 -5.11 13.15 36.02
CA THR A 1 -6.51 13.15 35.64
C THR A 1 -6.70 12.42 34.32
N ASN A 2 -7.88 11.88 34.05
CA ASN A 2 -8.20 10.95 32.94
C ASN A 2 -7.75 11.38 31.54
N ALA A 3 -7.63 12.67 31.26
CA ALA A 3 -7.17 13.19 29.95
C ALA A 3 -5.67 12.98 29.71
N GLN A 4 -4.86 13.09 30.75
CA GLN A 4 -3.41 12.86 30.66
C GLN A 4 -3.09 11.37 30.56
N ALA A 5 -3.86 10.51 31.21
CA ALA A 5 -3.74 9.06 31.09
C ALA A 5 -4.17 8.58 29.67
N LYS A 6 -5.23 9.16 29.11
CA LYS A 6 -5.68 8.87 27.72
C LYS A 6 -4.67 9.36 26.66
N ALA A 7 -4.05 10.52 26.88
CA ALA A 7 -2.99 11.04 26.03
C ALA A 7 -1.69 10.22 26.13
N ALA A 8 -1.37 9.71 27.32
CA ALA A 8 -0.22 8.83 27.54
C ALA A 8 -0.44 7.42 26.97
N MET A 9 -1.66 6.88 27.04
CA MET A 9 -2.04 5.64 26.34
C MET A 9 -2.00 5.80 24.83
N SER A 10 -2.56 6.88 24.28
CA SER A 10 -2.48 7.19 22.84
C SER A 10 -1.03 7.34 22.34
N ARG A 11 -0.12 7.83 23.18
CA ARG A 11 1.31 7.91 22.85
C ARG A 11 2.05 6.58 23.01
N ARG A 12 1.55 5.65 23.81
CA ARG A 12 2.14 4.31 23.96
C ARG A 12 1.70 3.37 22.84
N ASP A 13 0.48 3.49 22.33
CA ASP A 13 -0.01 2.72 21.17
C ASP A 13 0.68 3.14 19.86
N ASN A 14 1.26 4.34 19.81
CA ASN A 14 1.99 4.83 18.63
C ASN A 14 3.46 4.36 18.62
N LYS A 15 3.89 3.52 19.55
CA LYS A 15 5.25 3.00 19.66
C LYS A 15 5.36 1.48 19.60
N ALA A 16 4.29 0.79 19.19
CA ALA A 16 4.42 -0.58 18.72
C ALA A 16 5.32 -0.54 17.47
N SER A 17 6.43 -1.24 17.51
CA SER A 17 7.39 -1.28 16.40
C SER A 17 6.65 -1.71 15.15
N LYS A 18 6.52 -0.79 14.19
CA LYS A 18 5.91 -1.05 12.89
C LYS A 18 6.64 -2.20 12.21
N LEU A 19 5.91 -3.17 11.71
CA LEU A 19 6.48 -4.25 10.92
C LEU A 19 7.21 -3.66 9.71
N ARG A 20 8.34 -4.24 9.35
CA ARG A 20 9.17 -3.78 8.24
C ARG A 20 9.49 -4.94 7.30
N VAL A 21 9.65 -4.61 6.04
CA VAL A 21 10.04 -5.52 4.98
C VAL A 21 11.04 -4.85 4.04
N GLU A 22 11.99 -5.62 3.57
CA GLU A 22 12.92 -5.20 2.52
C GLU A 22 12.34 -5.59 1.16
N LEU A 23 12.27 -4.62 0.26
CA LEU A 23 11.85 -4.81 -1.12
C LEU A 23 13.05 -4.59 -2.05
N THR A 24 13.27 -5.50 -2.96
CA THR A 24 14.32 -5.40 -3.98
C THR A 24 13.69 -5.16 -5.34
N ASP A 25 13.95 -4.00 -5.91
CA ASP A 25 13.52 -3.68 -7.27
C ASP A 25 14.49 -4.32 -8.27
N PRO A 26 14.09 -5.34 -9.04
CA PRO A 26 14.97 -6.02 -9.99
C PRO A 26 15.20 -5.22 -11.27
N ARG A 27 14.53 -4.06 -11.43
CA ARG A 27 14.63 -3.27 -12.66
C ARG A 27 15.91 -2.48 -12.75
N LYS A 28 16.44 -2.44 -13.97
CA LYS A 28 17.49 -1.49 -14.33
C LYS A 28 16.84 -0.11 -14.52
N SER A 29 17.53 0.93 -14.08
CA SER A 29 17.17 2.31 -14.32
C SER A 29 16.99 2.58 -15.83
N ASN A 30 15.89 3.26 -16.19
CA ASN A 30 15.61 3.72 -17.55
C ASN A 30 15.13 5.17 -17.48
N TYR A 31 15.94 6.07 -18.01
CA TYR A 31 15.69 7.51 -17.95
C TYR A 31 14.29 7.90 -18.46
N PHE A 32 13.89 7.40 -19.62
CA PHE A 32 12.59 7.74 -20.22
C PHE A 32 11.40 7.27 -19.36
N TYR A 33 11.53 6.09 -18.78
CA TYR A 33 10.52 5.56 -17.89
C TYR A 33 10.42 6.35 -16.59
N GLU A 34 11.55 6.73 -16.01
CA GLU A 34 11.60 7.55 -14.79
C GLU A 34 11.01 8.94 -15.03
N GLU A 35 11.31 9.58 -16.15
CA GLU A 35 10.71 10.87 -16.51
C GLU A 35 9.21 10.77 -16.77
N ALA A 36 8.73 9.70 -17.39
CA ALA A 36 7.30 9.44 -17.54
C ALA A 36 6.59 9.27 -16.20
N LEU A 37 7.21 8.58 -15.25
CA LEU A 37 6.68 8.42 -13.89
C LEU A 37 6.63 9.75 -13.12
N LYS A 38 7.66 10.59 -13.24
CA LYS A 38 7.68 11.92 -12.63
C LYS A 38 6.58 12.81 -13.21
N THR A 39 6.36 12.72 -14.51
CA THR A 39 5.26 13.44 -15.19
C THR A 39 3.89 12.95 -14.68
N LEU A 40 3.70 11.63 -14.59
CA LEU A 40 2.48 11.05 -14.06
C LEU A 40 2.23 11.49 -12.61
N ARG A 41 3.25 11.39 -11.75
CA ARG A 41 3.18 11.88 -10.37
C ARG A 41 2.77 13.35 -10.32
N THR A 42 3.41 14.21 -11.10
CA THR A 42 3.11 15.64 -11.15
C THR A 42 1.66 15.88 -11.58
N ASN A 43 1.20 15.21 -12.61
CA ASN A 43 -0.19 15.33 -13.07
C ASN A 43 -1.20 14.91 -11.99
N ILE A 44 -0.91 13.85 -11.24
CA ILE A 44 -1.75 13.41 -10.12
C ILE A 44 -1.78 14.48 -9.02
N GLN A 45 -0.63 15.02 -8.66
CA GLN A 45 -0.54 16.07 -7.64
C GLN A 45 -1.30 17.34 -8.02
N PHE A 46 -1.33 17.69 -9.31
CA PHE A 46 -2.08 18.84 -9.82
C PHE A 46 -3.56 18.54 -10.10
N ALA A 47 -3.97 17.28 -10.14
CA ALA A 47 -5.37 16.91 -10.41
C ALA A 47 -6.33 17.34 -9.29
N GLY A 48 -5.83 17.54 -8.09
CA GLY A 48 -6.61 18.08 -6.95
C GLY A 48 -5.99 17.71 -5.60
N ALA A 49 -6.02 18.66 -4.67
CA ALA A 49 -5.50 18.47 -3.31
C ALA A 49 -6.28 17.41 -2.50
N ASP A 50 -7.51 17.15 -2.89
CA ASP A 50 -8.38 16.18 -2.21
C ASP A 50 -8.22 14.74 -2.73
N ILE A 51 -7.48 14.53 -3.82
CA ILE A 51 -7.22 13.20 -4.37
C ILE A 51 -6.19 12.51 -3.51
N LYS A 52 -6.64 11.48 -2.79
CA LYS A 52 -5.81 10.64 -1.93
C LYS A 52 -5.73 9.18 -2.40
N THR A 53 -6.70 8.72 -3.14
CA THR A 53 -6.79 7.33 -3.58
C THR A 53 -6.62 7.24 -5.08
N ILE A 54 -5.68 6.40 -5.50
CA ILE A 54 -5.36 6.17 -6.91
C ILE A 54 -5.49 4.67 -7.17
N LEU A 55 -6.46 4.31 -7.98
CA LEU A 55 -6.66 2.94 -8.43
C LEU A 55 -5.99 2.76 -9.80
N VAL A 56 -5.12 1.77 -9.89
CA VAL A 56 -4.48 1.40 -11.16
C VAL A 56 -5.04 0.06 -11.62
N THR A 57 -5.59 0.07 -12.80
CA THR A 57 -6.15 -1.11 -13.45
C THR A 57 -5.60 -1.25 -14.87
N SER A 58 -5.68 -2.45 -15.43
CA SER A 58 -5.31 -2.74 -16.82
C SER A 58 -6.39 -3.55 -17.51
N CYS A 59 -6.48 -3.43 -18.84
CA CYS A 59 -7.45 -4.19 -19.64
C CYS A 59 -7.07 -5.67 -19.77
N PHE A 60 -5.78 -5.94 -19.76
CA PHE A 60 -5.24 -7.30 -19.93
C PHE A 60 -4.23 -7.63 -18.82
N PRO A 61 -4.09 -8.92 -18.47
CA PRO A 61 -3.06 -9.36 -17.55
C PRO A 61 -1.66 -9.14 -18.14
N ASN A 62 -0.67 -8.95 -17.26
CA ASN A 62 0.75 -8.80 -17.62
C ASN A 62 1.12 -7.53 -18.43
N GLU A 63 0.34 -6.47 -18.35
CA GLU A 63 0.65 -5.17 -18.97
C GLU A 63 1.64 -4.30 -18.16
N GLY A 64 2.25 -4.84 -17.10
CA GLY A 64 3.18 -4.09 -16.25
C GLY A 64 2.51 -3.17 -15.23
N LYS A 65 1.23 -3.36 -14.98
CA LYS A 65 0.43 -2.56 -14.03
C LYS A 65 1.06 -2.52 -12.62
N SER A 66 1.41 -3.67 -12.07
CA SER A 66 2.00 -3.75 -10.71
C SER A 66 3.34 -3.04 -10.62
N ASP A 67 4.14 -3.02 -11.68
CA ASP A 67 5.38 -2.24 -11.73
C ASP A 67 5.11 -0.73 -11.71
N VAL A 68 4.18 -0.29 -12.52
CA VAL A 68 3.81 1.14 -12.58
C VAL A 68 3.32 1.62 -11.22
N VAL A 69 2.47 0.85 -10.56
CA VAL A 69 1.95 1.19 -9.22
C VAL A 69 3.08 1.27 -8.20
N PHE A 70 3.95 0.27 -8.19
CA PHE A 70 5.10 0.23 -7.29
C PHE A 70 6.03 1.43 -7.50
N GLN A 71 6.42 1.69 -8.74
CA GLN A 71 7.31 2.80 -9.07
C GLN A 71 6.67 4.16 -8.77
N LEU A 72 5.37 4.31 -9.00
CA LEU A 72 4.64 5.52 -8.66
C LEU A 72 4.58 5.74 -7.14
N ALA A 73 4.34 4.69 -6.36
CA ALA A 73 4.35 4.75 -4.90
C ALA A 73 5.73 5.18 -4.38
N LYS A 74 6.79 4.62 -4.93
CA LYS A 74 8.18 4.98 -4.62
C LYS A 74 8.45 6.45 -4.95
N GLU A 75 8.06 6.92 -6.13
CA GLU A 75 8.22 8.32 -6.55
C GLU A 75 7.48 9.30 -5.63
N MET A 76 6.24 8.98 -5.24
CA MET A 76 5.48 9.81 -4.32
C MET A 76 6.12 9.88 -2.94
N GLY A 77 6.60 8.76 -2.42
CA GLY A 77 7.33 8.71 -1.16
C GLY A 77 8.61 9.55 -1.17
N MET A 78 9.36 9.52 -2.25
CA MET A 78 10.59 10.31 -2.43
C MET A 78 10.33 11.82 -2.40
N THR A 79 9.13 12.28 -2.71
CA THR A 79 8.73 13.70 -2.60
C THR A 79 8.25 14.11 -1.21
N GLY A 80 8.37 13.25 -0.21
CA GLY A 80 7.97 13.50 1.17
C GLY A 80 6.51 13.21 1.47
N LYS A 81 5.76 12.61 0.52
CA LYS A 81 4.36 12.24 0.70
C LYS A 81 4.25 10.84 1.31
N LYS A 82 3.61 10.74 2.47
CA LYS A 82 3.33 9.43 3.09
C LYS A 82 2.42 8.62 2.17
N THR A 83 2.95 7.53 1.66
CA THR A 83 2.29 6.72 0.63
C THR A 83 2.18 5.27 1.09
N VAL A 84 1.04 4.66 0.86
CA VAL A 84 0.84 3.22 1.03
C VAL A 84 0.47 2.58 -0.30
N LEU A 85 1.17 1.50 -0.64
CA LEU A 85 0.83 0.62 -1.74
C LEU A 85 -0.04 -0.53 -1.21
N LEU A 86 -1.27 -0.60 -1.68
CA LEU A 86 -2.22 -1.65 -1.34
C LEU A 86 -2.38 -2.61 -2.52
N ASP A 87 -1.92 -3.84 -2.34
CA ASP A 87 -2.15 -4.91 -3.30
C ASP A 87 -3.54 -5.52 -3.05
N ALA A 88 -4.49 -5.16 -3.89
CA ALA A 88 -5.86 -5.67 -3.85
C ALA A 88 -6.10 -6.85 -4.83
N ASP A 89 -5.06 -7.32 -5.51
CA ASP A 89 -5.15 -8.52 -6.34
C ASP A 89 -5.05 -9.80 -5.48
N ILE A 90 -6.08 -10.03 -4.68
CA ILE A 90 -6.19 -11.21 -3.80
C ILE A 90 -6.52 -12.50 -4.55
N ARG A 91 -6.57 -12.47 -5.89
CA ARG A 91 -6.69 -13.64 -6.76
C ARG A 91 -5.35 -14.18 -7.19
N LYS A 92 -4.45 -13.28 -7.61
CA LYS A 92 -3.15 -13.64 -8.16
C LYS A 92 -2.12 -12.54 -7.96
N SER A 93 -1.75 -12.26 -6.73
CA SER A 93 -0.69 -11.31 -6.45
C SER A 93 0.68 -11.80 -6.93
N VAL A 94 1.48 -10.86 -7.44
CA VAL A 94 2.86 -11.11 -7.85
C VAL A 94 3.89 -10.29 -7.06
N LEU A 95 3.46 -9.38 -6.19
CA LEU A 95 4.35 -8.42 -5.53
C LEU A 95 5.42 -9.08 -4.66
N VAL A 96 5.05 -10.08 -3.86
CA VAL A 96 5.98 -10.78 -2.97
C VAL A 96 7.12 -11.42 -3.76
N GLN A 97 6.80 -12.12 -4.84
CA GLN A 97 7.80 -12.77 -5.70
C GLN A 97 8.61 -11.75 -6.50
N ARG A 98 7.95 -10.76 -7.05
CA ARG A 98 8.56 -9.78 -7.96
C ARG A 98 9.59 -8.90 -7.26
N TYR A 99 9.32 -8.49 -6.04
CA TYR A 99 10.22 -7.63 -5.25
C TYR A 99 11.02 -8.40 -4.20
N LEU A 100 11.13 -9.71 -4.36
CA LEU A 100 11.99 -10.62 -3.61
C LEU A 100 11.82 -10.48 -2.09
N VAL A 101 10.58 -10.46 -1.63
CA VAL A 101 10.27 -10.42 -0.20
C VAL A 101 10.65 -11.76 0.44
N ASP A 102 11.69 -11.73 1.25
CA ASP A 102 12.25 -12.92 1.93
C ASP A 102 11.70 -13.03 3.37
N SER A 103 10.39 -12.93 3.51
CA SER A 103 9.74 -13.10 4.81
C SER A 103 8.30 -13.60 4.63
N ASP A 104 7.83 -14.32 5.63
CA ASP A 104 6.43 -14.73 5.70
C ASP A 104 5.57 -13.52 6.06
N VAL A 105 4.86 -12.96 5.09
CA VAL A 105 4.06 -11.74 5.25
C VAL A 105 2.57 -12.07 5.27
N LYS A 106 1.85 -11.43 6.19
CA LYS A 106 0.39 -11.42 6.19
C LYS A 106 -0.11 -10.29 5.28
N GLY A 107 -1.30 -10.43 4.73
CA GLY A 107 -1.83 -9.47 3.80
C GLY A 107 -3.33 -9.22 3.88
N LEU A 108 -3.83 -8.50 2.91
CA LEU A 108 -5.19 -7.99 2.84
C LEU A 108 -6.25 -9.08 3.00
N SER A 109 -6.11 -10.22 2.34
CA SER A 109 -7.08 -11.31 2.42
C SER A 109 -7.27 -11.83 3.84
N GLN A 110 -6.21 -11.89 4.63
CA GLN A 110 -6.26 -12.30 6.04
C GLN A 110 -6.95 -11.25 6.91
N TYR A 111 -6.72 -9.97 6.66
CA TYR A 111 -7.45 -8.90 7.35
C TYR A 111 -8.94 -8.90 7.00
N LEU A 112 -9.29 -9.01 5.72
CA LEU A 112 -10.68 -9.00 5.26
C LEU A 112 -11.48 -10.21 5.77
N SER A 113 -10.83 -11.34 5.99
CA SER A 113 -11.44 -12.56 6.57
C SER A 113 -11.38 -12.64 8.10
N GLY A 114 -10.90 -11.58 8.76
CA GLY A 114 -10.85 -11.50 10.23
C GLY A 114 -9.71 -12.28 10.88
N GLN A 115 -8.73 -12.74 10.11
CA GLN A 115 -7.59 -13.54 10.61
C GLN A 115 -6.44 -12.70 11.15
N ALA A 116 -6.34 -11.43 10.75
CA ALA A 116 -5.29 -10.53 11.17
C ALA A 116 -5.79 -9.09 11.33
N PRO A 117 -5.35 -8.33 12.33
CA PRO A 117 -5.62 -6.91 12.44
C PRO A 117 -4.76 -6.10 11.45
N VAL A 118 -5.12 -4.82 11.23
CA VAL A 118 -4.38 -3.91 10.33
C VAL A 118 -2.89 -3.83 10.66
N ARG A 119 -2.55 -3.78 11.95
CA ARG A 119 -1.15 -3.69 12.40
C ARG A 119 -0.28 -4.87 11.97
N ASP A 120 -0.88 -6.03 11.69
CA ASP A 120 -0.16 -7.24 11.29
C ASP A 120 -0.04 -7.39 9.78
N ILE A 121 -0.67 -6.50 9.00
CA ILE A 121 -0.62 -6.51 7.53
C ILE A 121 0.04 -5.27 6.93
N LEU A 122 0.32 -4.26 7.75
CA LEU A 122 0.91 -3.01 7.32
C LEU A 122 2.42 -3.00 7.58
N TYR A 123 3.20 -2.95 6.51
CA TYR A 123 4.66 -3.00 6.56
C TYR A 123 5.28 -1.68 6.12
N GLY A 124 6.24 -1.17 6.91
CA GLY A 124 7.19 -0.19 6.43
C GLY A 124 8.18 -0.84 5.46
N THR A 125 8.69 -0.08 4.52
CA THR A 125 9.65 -0.56 3.54
C THR A 125 10.99 0.15 3.66
N ASN A 126 11.98 -0.33 2.93
CA ASN A 126 13.28 0.33 2.75
C ASN A 126 13.21 1.58 1.85
N TYR A 127 12.07 1.86 1.23
CA TYR A 127 11.85 3.08 0.46
C TYR A 127 11.26 4.19 1.32
N GLU A 128 11.72 5.41 1.10
CA GLU A 128 11.33 6.57 1.89
C GLU A 128 9.83 6.86 1.79
N ASN A 129 9.18 7.07 2.94
CA ASN A 129 7.74 7.37 3.05
C ASN A 129 6.80 6.38 2.35
N MET A 130 7.26 5.17 2.09
CA MET A 130 6.48 4.14 1.41
C MET A 130 6.24 2.95 2.33
N ASP A 131 4.97 2.67 2.57
CA ASP A 131 4.50 1.46 3.24
C ASP A 131 3.77 0.56 2.25
N VAL A 132 3.59 -0.70 2.63
CA VAL A 132 2.92 -1.69 1.77
C VAL A 132 1.96 -2.57 2.57
N ILE A 133 0.84 -2.91 1.95
CA ILE A 133 -0.06 -3.99 2.34
C ILE A 133 -0.08 -4.99 1.19
N PHE A 134 0.41 -6.20 1.46
CA PHE A 134 0.39 -7.29 0.48
C PHE A 134 -1.02 -7.87 0.34
N ALA A 135 -1.29 -8.56 -0.77
CA ALA A 135 -2.59 -9.20 -0.99
C ALA A 135 -2.88 -10.32 0.01
N GLY A 136 -1.85 -11.01 0.48
CA GLY A 136 -1.97 -12.20 1.31
C GLY A 136 -2.30 -13.45 0.49
N PRO A 137 -2.69 -14.56 1.14
CA PRO A 137 -3.08 -15.79 0.47
C PRO A 137 -4.28 -15.59 -0.44
N MET A 138 -4.37 -16.40 -1.49
CA MET A 138 -5.51 -16.40 -2.41
C MET A 138 -6.83 -16.59 -1.64
N ALA A 139 -7.79 -15.71 -1.90
CA ALA A 139 -9.12 -15.80 -1.31
C ALA A 139 -10.10 -16.48 -2.26
N PRO A 140 -11.00 -17.37 -1.78
CA PRO A 140 -11.98 -18.03 -2.61
C PRO A 140 -13.11 -17.10 -3.09
N ASN A 141 -13.35 -16.00 -2.38
CA ASN A 141 -14.44 -15.05 -2.61
C ASN A 141 -13.94 -13.59 -2.70
N PRO A 142 -13.01 -13.26 -3.62
CA PRO A 142 -12.34 -11.96 -3.62
C PRO A 142 -13.30 -10.78 -3.82
N SER A 143 -14.29 -10.91 -4.68
CA SER A 143 -15.24 -9.83 -4.95
C SER A 143 -16.10 -9.49 -3.74
N GLU A 144 -16.53 -10.48 -2.98
CA GLU A 144 -17.31 -10.27 -1.75
C GLU A 144 -16.48 -9.55 -0.69
N LEU A 145 -15.22 -9.97 -0.50
CA LEU A 145 -14.31 -9.36 0.46
C LEU A 145 -14.01 -7.90 0.12
N LEU A 146 -13.74 -7.59 -1.15
CA LEU A 146 -13.43 -6.22 -1.59
C LEU A 146 -14.65 -5.30 -1.61
N ASN A 147 -15.85 -5.83 -1.78
CA ASN A 147 -17.10 -5.06 -1.71
C ASN A 147 -17.67 -4.93 -0.29
N GLY A 148 -17.02 -5.54 0.69
CA GLY A 148 -17.49 -5.58 2.07
C GLY A 148 -17.22 -4.30 2.86
N LYS A 149 -17.92 -4.18 4.00
CA LYS A 149 -17.76 -3.06 4.93
C LYS A 149 -16.37 -3.01 5.57
N VAL A 150 -15.72 -4.16 5.72
CA VAL A 150 -14.37 -4.26 6.31
C VAL A 150 -13.33 -3.58 5.40
N PHE A 151 -13.42 -3.79 4.09
CA PHE A 151 -12.56 -3.09 3.13
C PHE A 151 -12.82 -1.58 3.11
N ALA A 152 -14.08 -1.17 3.14
CA ALA A 152 -14.44 0.26 3.20
C ALA A 152 -13.88 0.93 4.46
N LYS A 153 -13.93 0.26 5.61
CA LYS A 153 -13.35 0.75 6.87
C LYS A 153 -11.83 0.87 6.77
N LEU A 154 -11.15 -0.09 6.16
CA LEU A 154 -9.71 -0.03 5.91
C LEU A 154 -9.36 1.19 5.07
N MET A 155 -10.09 1.45 4.00
CA MET A 155 -9.85 2.59 3.12
C MET A 155 -10.00 3.93 3.83
N ILE A 156 -11.00 4.07 4.71
CA ILE A 156 -11.16 5.26 5.54
C ILE A 156 -9.95 5.44 6.46
N GLU A 157 -9.50 4.40 7.12
CA GLU A 157 -8.34 4.44 8.00
C GLU A 157 -7.06 4.79 7.26
N LEU A 158 -6.80 4.20 6.09
CA LEU A 158 -5.62 4.49 5.28
C LEU A 158 -5.62 5.94 4.78
N LYS A 159 -6.76 6.48 4.35
CA LYS A 159 -6.88 7.88 3.92
C LYS A 159 -6.61 8.89 5.04
N GLN A 160 -6.80 8.52 6.28
CA GLN A 160 -6.46 9.35 7.44
C GLN A 160 -4.98 9.33 7.77
N ARG A 161 -4.28 8.22 7.50
CA ARG A 161 -2.87 8.01 7.85
C ARG A 161 -1.90 8.44 6.76
N TYR A 162 -2.32 8.36 5.49
CA TYR A 162 -1.47 8.57 4.31
C TYR A 162 -1.93 9.73 3.48
N ASP A 163 -0.99 10.39 2.81
CA ASP A 163 -1.27 11.39 1.80
C ASP A 163 -1.81 10.74 0.53
N TYR A 164 -1.27 9.56 0.17
CA TYR A 164 -1.69 8.78 -0.98
C TYR A 164 -1.88 7.30 -0.65
N VAL A 165 -2.95 6.74 -1.15
CA VAL A 165 -3.24 5.30 -1.15
C VAL A 165 -3.28 4.83 -2.60
N LEU A 166 -2.29 4.06 -3.02
CA LEU A 166 -2.23 3.49 -4.36
C LEU A 166 -2.71 2.04 -4.31
N ILE A 167 -3.68 1.71 -5.14
CA ILE A 167 -4.33 0.41 -5.16
C ILE A 167 -4.00 -0.29 -6.47
N ASP A 168 -3.35 -1.44 -6.35
CA ASP A 168 -3.11 -2.39 -7.43
C ASP A 168 -4.23 -3.42 -7.49
N THR A 169 -4.93 -3.51 -8.61
CA THR A 169 -6.07 -4.42 -8.79
C THR A 169 -5.79 -5.56 -9.74
#